data_9279efb9af94b45829af99259b6c7801
#
_entry.id   9279efb9af94b45829af99259b6c7801
#
_cell.length_a   1.000
_cell.length_b   1.000
_cell.length_c   1.000
_cell.angle_alpha   90.00
_cell.angle_beta   90.00
_cell.angle_gamma   90.00
#
_symmetry.space_group_name_H-M   'P 1'
#
loop_
_entity.id
_entity.type
_entity.pdbx_description
1 polymer ?
#
loop_
_entity_poly.entity_id
_entity_poly.type
_entity_poly.pdbx_seq_one_letter_code
_entity_poly.pdbx_strand_id
1 'polypeptide(L)'
;IINRLSDQFMDGLFKKIISALRTIIEKEGELKIELRNKLLELKSYRYDFDRERIKLVDEILDNYEPVGIEQELKTIVINPPWIREENELGQYVDVSKNKAIALAEKYLKEEINWVDHIDLLLKGEQRQTFAFANRIGESNYEKVPLLNQIFETYKNIPLVQQNSLFINGISVGTDSDDFTRLAIDKLLSDVLTEVQGIRQLRFIQGKKLDDFEKIKHLLIEKPEYLRNLEYLELKVLPNNDLIKLIKWLKDVNYSFALEVLSEIIRKDNLRWPELKDFINDLLYVDHILSEKSFINSTLHIEDLLKISIADNPDQERIEYIIRLINHHYADFNFQNNTLLNSLTYFLLEDYWELTWPILGEYLENEIDGLKNFLERYEFKNEKLFNWASLEPNNRAQIAIYFMDIYFKNENESLTFEPFAQAIIDHFGNNKLMLNRLYSKLSNYTIHSASAEGLYKKRKEMIIPLLDHEFTEVKEFAQKMIDYFDRNIEREKTFGDNYELGY
;
A
#
# COMPACT_ATOMS: atom_id res chain seq x y z
N ILE A 1 24.17 -14.56 -18.38
CA ILE A 1 25.51 -15.17 -18.54
C ILE A 1 26.38 -14.34 -19.49
N ILE A 2 25.83 -13.84 -20.61
CA ILE A 2 26.55 -13.10 -21.64
C ILE A 2 27.19 -11.79 -21.09
N ASN A 3 26.62 -11.14 -20.10
CA ASN A 3 27.11 -9.86 -19.60
C ASN A 3 28.26 -9.93 -18.57
N ARG A 4 28.90 -11.08 -18.37
CA ARG A 4 29.94 -11.28 -17.33
C ARG A 4 31.27 -11.83 -17.77
N LEU A 5 31.54 -11.90 -19.07
CA LEU A 5 32.76 -12.53 -19.60
C LEU A 5 33.73 -11.48 -20.20
N SER A 6 35.01 -11.62 -19.95
CA SER A 6 36.05 -10.68 -20.45
C SER A 6 36.23 -10.72 -21.99
N ASP A 7 36.63 -9.60 -22.62
CA ASP A 7 36.46 -9.30 -24.01
C ASP A 7 37.01 -10.35 -25.04
N GLN A 8 38.14 -11.00 -24.80
CA GLN A 8 38.70 -11.97 -25.73
C GLN A 8 38.09 -13.38 -25.63
N PHE A 9 37.69 -13.80 -24.46
CA PHE A 9 36.98 -15.06 -24.24
C PHE A 9 35.56 -14.97 -24.79
N MET A 10 34.98 -13.77 -24.74
CA MET A 10 33.66 -13.46 -25.21
C MET A 10 33.48 -13.60 -26.72
N ASP A 11 34.43 -13.19 -27.53
CA ASP A 11 34.31 -13.28 -29.00
C ASP A 11 34.21 -14.71 -29.50
N GLY A 12 35.00 -15.60 -28.95
CA GLY A 12 34.97 -17.02 -29.32
C GLY A 12 33.69 -17.72 -28.85
N LEU A 13 33.21 -17.37 -27.63
CA LEU A 13 32.00 -17.92 -27.06
C LEU A 13 30.75 -17.34 -27.75
N PHE A 14 30.74 -16.04 -28.03
CA PHE A 14 29.65 -15.36 -28.71
C PHE A 14 29.47 -15.94 -30.12
N LYS A 15 30.56 -16.08 -30.91
CA LYS A 15 30.53 -16.71 -32.26
C LYS A 15 30.03 -18.15 -32.19
N LYS A 16 30.39 -18.93 -31.17
CA LYS A 16 29.90 -20.32 -30.98
C LYS A 16 28.40 -20.32 -30.59
N ILE A 17 27.98 -19.44 -29.74
CA ILE A 17 26.56 -19.31 -29.36
C ILE A 17 25.74 -18.90 -30.58
N ILE A 18 26.16 -17.90 -31.33
CA ILE A 18 25.52 -17.45 -32.58
C ILE A 18 25.45 -18.57 -33.61
N SER A 19 26.53 -19.36 -33.79
CA SER A 19 26.54 -20.50 -34.70
C SER A 19 25.58 -21.62 -34.22
N ALA A 20 25.55 -21.92 -32.93
CA ALA A 20 24.62 -22.90 -32.36
C ALA A 20 23.16 -22.44 -32.51
N LEU A 21 22.91 -21.15 -32.28
CA LEU A 21 21.61 -20.54 -32.47
C LEU A 21 21.14 -20.60 -33.93
N ARG A 22 22.02 -20.37 -34.91
CA ARG A 22 21.72 -20.58 -36.35
C ARG A 22 21.23 -22.00 -36.63
N THR A 23 21.87 -23.02 -36.04
CA THR A 23 21.51 -24.42 -36.22
C THR A 23 20.18 -24.80 -35.58
N ILE A 24 19.87 -24.22 -34.42
CA ILE A 24 18.60 -24.45 -33.70
C ILE A 24 17.44 -23.78 -34.45
N ILE A 25 17.65 -22.56 -34.91
CA ILE A 25 16.65 -21.74 -35.58
C ILE A 25 16.20 -22.36 -36.94
N GLU A 26 17.06 -23.07 -37.62
CA GLU A 26 16.69 -23.75 -38.88
C GLU A 26 15.67 -24.89 -38.68
N LYS A 27 15.44 -25.33 -37.41
CA LYS A 27 14.69 -26.57 -37.11
C LYS A 27 13.31 -26.40 -36.46
N GLU A 28 13.01 -25.31 -35.76
CA GLU A 28 11.76 -25.23 -34.94
C GLU A 28 11.11 -23.83 -34.91
N GLY A 29 9.83 -23.73 -35.33
CA GLY A 29 9.12 -22.47 -35.58
C GLY A 29 8.87 -21.56 -34.36
N GLU A 30 8.48 -22.10 -33.17
CA GLU A 30 8.20 -21.24 -31.99
C GLU A 30 9.49 -20.78 -31.28
N LEU A 31 10.47 -21.65 -31.15
CA LEU A 31 11.79 -21.32 -30.64
C LEU A 31 12.46 -20.19 -31.42
N LYS A 32 12.18 -20.17 -32.75
CA LYS A 32 12.66 -19.16 -33.69
C LYS A 32 12.19 -17.75 -33.33
N ILE A 33 10.93 -17.59 -32.98
CA ILE A 33 10.34 -16.29 -32.61
C ILE A 33 10.90 -15.81 -31.25
N GLU A 34 10.98 -16.68 -30.27
CA GLU A 34 11.51 -16.33 -28.94
C GLU A 34 12.99 -15.92 -29.03
N LEU A 35 13.77 -16.63 -29.81
CA LEU A 35 15.19 -16.34 -30.06
C LEU A 35 15.38 -15.02 -30.78
N ARG A 36 14.58 -14.76 -31.83
CA ARG A 36 14.57 -13.46 -32.51
C ARG A 36 14.31 -12.32 -31.55
N ASN A 37 13.32 -12.46 -30.70
CA ASN A 37 12.96 -11.45 -29.70
C ASN A 37 14.11 -11.21 -28.70
N LYS A 38 14.79 -12.28 -28.26
CA LYS A 38 15.97 -12.16 -27.39
C LYS A 38 17.17 -11.51 -28.11
N LEU A 39 17.37 -11.78 -29.38
CA LEU A 39 18.43 -11.11 -30.15
C LEU A 39 18.13 -9.61 -30.34
N LEU A 40 16.87 -9.24 -30.57
CA LEU A 40 16.47 -7.85 -30.68
C LEU A 40 16.59 -7.12 -29.30
N GLU A 41 16.25 -7.77 -28.22
CA GLU A 41 16.48 -7.26 -26.86
C GLU A 41 17.99 -7.03 -26.63
N LEU A 42 18.83 -8.01 -26.93
CA LEU A 42 20.28 -7.89 -26.80
C LEU A 42 20.85 -6.75 -27.67
N LYS A 43 20.36 -6.57 -28.90
CA LYS A 43 20.77 -5.47 -29.78
C LYS A 43 20.40 -4.10 -29.16
N SER A 44 19.34 -4.01 -28.40
CA SER A 44 18.91 -2.75 -27.73
C SER A 44 19.82 -2.31 -26.60
N TYR A 45 20.64 -3.21 -26.03
CA TYR A 45 21.65 -2.90 -25.01
C TYR A 45 22.97 -2.47 -25.66
N ARG A 46 22.97 -1.36 -26.43
CA ARG A 46 24.09 -0.87 -27.25
C ARG A 46 25.41 -0.65 -26.51
N TYR A 47 25.42 -0.53 -25.20
CA TYR A 47 26.63 -0.26 -24.43
C TYR A 47 27.59 -1.44 -24.32
N ASP A 48 27.14 -2.66 -24.59
CA ASP A 48 27.92 -3.89 -24.42
C ASP A 48 28.35 -4.58 -25.73
N PHE A 49 27.98 -4.03 -26.91
CA PHE A 49 28.24 -4.66 -28.19
C PHE A 49 29.09 -3.77 -29.12
N ASP A 50 30.19 -4.32 -29.59
CA ASP A 50 30.94 -3.70 -30.68
C ASP A 50 30.20 -3.84 -32.04
N ARG A 51 30.69 -3.12 -33.04
CA ARG A 51 30.09 -3.09 -34.39
C ARG A 51 30.05 -4.49 -35.07
N GLU A 52 31.01 -5.37 -34.79
CA GLU A 52 31.04 -6.71 -35.37
C GLU A 52 29.95 -7.61 -34.77
N ARG A 53 29.76 -7.53 -33.48
CA ARG A 53 28.70 -8.28 -32.80
C ARG A 53 27.30 -7.84 -33.23
N ILE A 54 27.09 -6.52 -33.36
CA ILE A 54 25.84 -5.96 -33.90
C ILE A 54 25.59 -6.50 -35.32
N LYS A 55 26.60 -6.49 -36.19
CA LYS A 55 26.48 -7.00 -37.56
C LYS A 55 26.11 -8.48 -37.60
N LEU A 56 26.69 -9.32 -36.73
CA LEU A 56 26.36 -10.75 -36.67
C LEU A 56 24.91 -10.97 -36.19
N VAL A 57 24.43 -10.15 -35.24
CA VAL A 57 23.03 -10.20 -34.81
C VAL A 57 22.11 -9.76 -35.95
N ASP A 58 22.46 -8.70 -36.69
CA ASP A 58 21.70 -8.21 -37.84
C ASP A 58 21.60 -9.25 -38.95
N GLU A 59 22.70 -9.91 -39.29
CA GLU A 59 22.71 -11.00 -40.29
C GLU A 59 21.79 -12.17 -39.92
N ILE A 60 21.60 -12.42 -38.63
CA ILE A 60 20.67 -13.44 -38.17
C ILE A 60 19.23 -12.89 -38.21
N LEU A 61 19.01 -11.66 -37.77
CA LEU A 61 17.68 -11.05 -37.70
C LEU A 61 17.10 -10.89 -39.13
N ASP A 62 17.92 -10.51 -40.13
CA ASP A 62 17.52 -10.35 -41.53
C ASP A 62 16.96 -11.65 -42.15
N ASN A 63 17.39 -12.79 -41.62
CA ASN A 63 16.90 -14.11 -42.08
C ASN A 63 15.62 -14.56 -41.36
N TYR A 64 15.07 -13.75 -40.44
CA TYR A 64 13.99 -14.15 -39.55
C TYR A 64 12.85 -13.16 -39.48
N GLU A 65 12.54 -12.48 -40.55
CA GLU A 65 11.32 -11.70 -40.64
C GLU A 65 10.08 -12.59 -40.42
N PRO A 66 9.09 -12.14 -39.65
CA PRO A 66 7.85 -12.89 -39.47
C PRO A 66 7.12 -13.03 -40.79
N VAL A 67 6.73 -14.25 -41.12
CA VAL A 67 6.03 -14.56 -42.38
C VAL A 67 4.59 -14.88 -42.08
N GLY A 68 3.68 -14.05 -42.59
CA GLY A 68 2.23 -14.21 -42.42
C GLY A 68 1.68 -13.59 -41.14
N ILE A 69 0.35 -13.42 -41.13
CA ILE A 69 -0.39 -12.67 -40.14
C ILE A 69 -0.16 -13.21 -38.71
N GLU A 70 -0.21 -14.52 -38.54
CA GLU A 70 -0.05 -15.15 -37.23
C GLU A 70 1.30 -14.82 -36.58
N GLN A 71 2.40 -14.92 -37.38
CA GLN A 71 3.73 -14.63 -36.88
C GLN A 71 3.94 -13.12 -36.63
N GLU A 72 3.43 -12.26 -37.52
CA GLU A 72 3.44 -10.80 -37.31
C GLU A 72 2.73 -10.41 -36.01
N LEU A 73 1.51 -10.94 -35.75
CA LEU A 73 0.78 -10.69 -34.52
C LEU A 73 1.56 -11.19 -33.30
N LYS A 74 2.05 -12.42 -33.30
CA LYS A 74 2.82 -12.98 -32.17
C LYS A 74 4.08 -12.18 -31.87
N THR A 75 4.78 -11.67 -32.89
CA THR A 75 6.11 -11.06 -32.76
C THR A 75 6.05 -9.55 -32.49
N ILE A 76 5.07 -8.86 -33.05
CA ILE A 76 5.00 -7.39 -33.01
C ILE A 76 3.94 -6.90 -32.03
N VAL A 77 2.89 -7.68 -31.78
CA VAL A 77 1.74 -7.26 -30.96
C VAL A 77 1.70 -8.00 -29.63
N ILE A 78 1.70 -9.33 -29.66
CA ILE A 78 1.45 -10.14 -28.46
C ILE A 78 2.67 -10.17 -27.55
N ASN A 79 3.82 -10.55 -28.10
CA ASN A 79 5.07 -10.68 -27.36
C ASN A 79 6.24 -9.98 -28.06
N PRO A 80 6.14 -8.67 -28.32
CA PRO A 80 7.23 -7.93 -28.92
C PRO A 80 8.46 -7.94 -28.01
N PRO A 81 9.68 -7.97 -28.62
CA PRO A 81 10.90 -7.72 -27.87
C PRO A 81 10.92 -6.27 -27.34
N TRP A 82 11.61 -6.06 -26.24
CA TRP A 82 11.92 -4.73 -25.73
C TRP A 82 12.95 -4.07 -26.64
N ILE A 83 12.51 -3.17 -27.54
CA ILE A 83 13.40 -2.43 -28.42
C ILE A 83 13.44 -0.99 -27.93
N ARG A 84 14.65 -0.54 -27.52
CA ARG A 84 14.87 0.85 -27.11
C ARG A 84 15.60 1.57 -28.24
N GLU A 85 15.03 2.65 -28.71
CA GLU A 85 15.67 3.57 -29.66
C GLU A 85 15.87 4.94 -28.97
N GLU A 86 16.98 5.60 -29.33
CA GLU A 86 17.29 6.94 -28.87
C GLU A 86 16.41 7.94 -29.62
N ASN A 87 15.63 8.74 -28.90
CA ASN A 87 14.84 9.80 -29.51
C ASN A 87 15.70 11.05 -29.79
N GLU A 88 15.13 12.07 -30.40
CA GLU A 88 15.80 13.33 -30.73
C GLU A 88 16.36 14.09 -29.51
N LEU A 89 15.88 13.76 -28.31
CA LEU A 89 16.32 14.33 -27.03
C LEU A 89 17.42 13.51 -26.35
N GLY A 90 17.93 12.45 -26.99
CA GLY A 90 18.92 11.54 -26.41
C GLY A 90 18.37 10.56 -25.36
N GLN A 91 17.04 10.40 -25.26
CA GLN A 91 16.40 9.48 -24.32
C GLN A 91 16.07 8.16 -25.02
N TYR A 92 16.30 7.06 -24.31
CA TYR A 92 15.92 5.73 -24.80
C TYR A 92 14.43 5.47 -24.55
N VAL A 93 13.67 5.28 -25.63
CA VAL A 93 12.23 4.98 -25.58
C VAL A 93 11.95 3.59 -26.19
N ASP A 94 10.98 2.90 -25.61
CA ASP A 94 10.50 1.63 -26.17
C ASP A 94 9.66 1.91 -27.44
N VAL A 95 10.11 1.42 -28.56
CA VAL A 95 9.44 1.62 -29.85
C VAL A 95 8.50 0.46 -30.23
N SER A 96 8.37 -0.55 -29.41
CA SER A 96 7.49 -1.70 -29.67
C SER A 96 6.02 -1.29 -29.87
N LYS A 97 5.56 -0.28 -29.11
CA LYS A 97 4.25 0.33 -29.28
C LYS A 97 4.03 0.91 -30.68
N ASN A 98 5.00 1.66 -31.18
CA ASN A 98 4.91 2.28 -32.51
C ASN A 98 4.89 1.23 -33.63
N LYS A 99 5.61 0.12 -33.44
CA LYS A 99 5.59 -1.00 -34.41
C LYS A 99 4.22 -1.69 -34.44
N ALA A 100 3.57 -1.87 -33.29
CA ALA A 100 2.22 -2.44 -33.22
C ALA A 100 1.19 -1.51 -33.88
N ILE A 101 1.28 -0.20 -33.68
CA ILE A 101 0.45 0.80 -34.37
C ILE A 101 0.66 0.76 -35.87
N ALA A 102 1.93 0.75 -36.35
CA ALA A 102 2.26 0.67 -37.76
C ALA A 102 1.73 -0.63 -38.39
N LEU A 103 1.76 -1.76 -37.68
CA LEU A 103 1.19 -3.01 -38.17
C LEU A 103 -0.35 -2.91 -38.30
N ALA A 104 -1.02 -2.30 -37.38
CA ALA A 104 -2.47 -2.05 -37.49
C ALA A 104 -2.79 -1.18 -38.70
N GLU A 105 -2.02 -0.10 -38.94
CA GLU A 105 -2.16 0.74 -40.16
C GLU A 105 -1.91 -0.02 -41.47
N LYS A 106 -0.87 -0.88 -41.50
CA LYS A 106 -0.62 -1.76 -42.62
C LYS A 106 -1.83 -2.64 -42.90
N TYR A 107 -2.35 -3.32 -41.89
CA TYR A 107 -3.47 -4.25 -42.07
C TYR A 107 -4.75 -3.54 -42.52
N LEU A 108 -5.03 -2.34 -42.00
CA LEU A 108 -6.15 -1.54 -42.44
C LEU A 108 -6.02 -1.01 -43.85
N LYS A 109 -4.81 -0.56 -44.25
CA LYS A 109 -4.55 -0.01 -45.57
C LYS A 109 -4.54 -1.08 -46.69
N GLU A 110 -4.01 -2.26 -46.37
CA GLU A 110 -3.90 -3.38 -47.30
C GLU A 110 -5.08 -4.34 -47.25
N GLU A 111 -6.13 -3.99 -46.44
CA GLU A 111 -7.35 -4.80 -46.23
C GLU A 111 -7.04 -6.27 -45.86
N ILE A 112 -5.98 -6.46 -45.06
CA ILE A 112 -5.53 -7.79 -44.62
C ILE A 112 -6.55 -8.39 -43.63
N ASN A 113 -7.00 -9.61 -43.89
CA ASN A 113 -7.93 -10.32 -43.01
C ASN A 113 -7.21 -10.93 -41.78
N TRP A 114 -6.90 -10.10 -40.78
CA TRP A 114 -6.29 -10.51 -39.52
C TRP A 114 -7.33 -11.05 -38.50
N VAL A 115 -8.61 -10.85 -38.76
CA VAL A 115 -9.71 -11.21 -37.82
C VAL A 115 -9.82 -12.74 -37.65
N ASP A 116 -9.37 -13.52 -38.63
CA ASP A 116 -9.31 -14.98 -38.53
C ASP A 116 -8.34 -15.46 -37.43
N HIS A 117 -7.44 -14.57 -36.95
CA HIS A 117 -6.48 -14.81 -35.86
C HIS A 117 -6.81 -14.06 -34.58
N ILE A 118 -8.05 -13.59 -34.41
CA ILE A 118 -8.48 -12.77 -33.27
C ILE A 118 -8.33 -13.51 -31.93
N ASP A 119 -8.44 -14.82 -31.93
CA ASP A 119 -8.24 -15.67 -30.77
C ASP A 119 -6.87 -15.48 -30.11
N LEU A 120 -5.84 -15.20 -30.89
CA LEU A 120 -4.51 -14.91 -30.42
C LEU A 120 -4.46 -13.60 -29.62
N LEU A 121 -5.26 -12.59 -29.97
CA LEU A 121 -5.31 -11.27 -29.37
C LEU A 121 -6.18 -11.24 -28.08
N LEU A 122 -6.99 -12.28 -27.87
CA LEU A 122 -7.96 -12.35 -26.77
C LEU A 122 -7.54 -13.30 -25.65
N LYS A 123 -6.39 -13.98 -25.75
CA LYS A 123 -5.95 -14.96 -24.75
C LYS A 123 -4.49 -14.75 -24.31
N GLY A 124 -4.19 -15.17 -23.09
CA GLY A 124 -2.82 -15.21 -22.55
C GLY A 124 -2.23 -13.84 -22.25
N GLU A 125 -0.91 -13.80 -22.06
CA GLU A 125 -0.19 -12.55 -21.82
C GLU A 125 -0.05 -11.74 -23.11
N GLN A 126 -0.24 -10.44 -22.98
CA GLN A 126 -0.28 -9.51 -24.11
C GLN A 126 0.52 -8.24 -23.75
N ARG A 127 1.37 -7.74 -24.67
CA ARG A 127 2.18 -6.54 -24.40
C ARG A 127 1.70 -5.30 -25.14
N GLN A 128 1.56 -5.37 -26.47
CA GLN A 128 1.18 -4.21 -27.30
C GLN A 128 -0.20 -4.34 -27.96
N THR A 129 -0.96 -5.35 -27.57
CA THR A 129 -2.31 -5.61 -28.10
C THR A 129 -3.25 -4.43 -27.91
N PHE A 130 -3.13 -3.71 -26.78
CA PHE A 130 -3.91 -2.51 -26.57
C PHE A 130 -3.61 -1.43 -27.61
N ALA A 131 -2.33 -1.17 -27.90
CA ALA A 131 -1.93 -0.14 -28.87
C ALA A 131 -2.36 -0.49 -30.31
N PHE A 132 -2.23 -1.76 -30.69
CA PHE A 132 -2.71 -2.29 -31.96
C PHE A 132 -4.24 -2.11 -32.09
N ALA A 133 -4.99 -2.55 -31.09
CA ALA A 133 -6.44 -2.46 -31.07
C ALA A 133 -6.96 -1.00 -31.00
N ASN A 134 -6.28 -0.14 -30.25
CA ASN A 134 -6.63 1.28 -30.19
C ASN A 134 -6.56 1.92 -31.59
N ARG A 135 -5.51 1.64 -32.35
CA ARG A 135 -5.41 2.15 -33.73
C ARG A 135 -6.51 1.63 -34.66
N ILE A 136 -6.95 0.37 -34.49
CA ILE A 136 -8.10 -0.17 -35.21
C ILE A 136 -9.40 0.56 -34.76
N GLY A 137 -9.56 0.81 -33.46
CA GLY A 137 -10.68 1.57 -32.92
C GLY A 137 -10.80 2.99 -33.49
N GLU A 138 -9.67 3.69 -33.68
CA GLU A 138 -9.62 5.03 -34.28
C GLU A 138 -9.99 5.05 -35.78
N SER A 139 -9.90 3.91 -36.45
CA SER A 139 -10.14 3.81 -37.88
C SER A 139 -11.63 3.75 -38.24
N ASN A 140 -11.92 3.76 -39.54
CA ASN A 140 -13.28 3.54 -40.08
C ASN A 140 -13.67 2.05 -40.17
N TYR A 141 -12.90 1.14 -39.54
CA TYR A 141 -13.21 -0.28 -39.53
C TYR A 141 -14.57 -0.54 -38.86
N GLU A 142 -15.34 -1.50 -39.37
CA GLU A 142 -16.66 -1.82 -38.82
C GLU A 142 -16.56 -2.50 -37.45
N LYS A 143 -16.87 -1.74 -36.37
CA LYS A 143 -16.67 -2.20 -34.99
C LYS A 143 -17.75 -3.16 -34.49
N VAL A 144 -19.01 -3.07 -35.00
CA VAL A 144 -20.10 -3.94 -34.53
C VAL A 144 -19.89 -5.40 -34.98
N PRO A 145 -19.58 -5.69 -36.25
CA PRO A 145 -19.18 -7.04 -36.65
C PRO A 145 -17.99 -7.57 -35.92
N LEU A 146 -16.96 -6.72 -35.69
CA LEU A 146 -15.79 -7.08 -34.90
C LEU A 146 -16.14 -7.43 -33.46
N LEU A 147 -17.02 -6.65 -32.80
CA LEU A 147 -17.51 -6.95 -31.44
C LEU A 147 -18.22 -8.31 -31.38
N ASN A 148 -19.02 -8.64 -32.39
CA ASN A 148 -19.66 -9.96 -32.47
C ASN A 148 -18.63 -11.08 -32.56
N GLN A 149 -17.59 -10.92 -33.37
CA GLN A 149 -16.48 -11.89 -33.49
C GLN A 149 -15.71 -12.04 -32.17
N ILE A 150 -15.39 -10.92 -31.50
CA ILE A 150 -14.75 -10.91 -30.16
C ILE A 150 -15.60 -11.72 -29.17
N PHE A 151 -16.90 -11.45 -29.11
CA PHE A 151 -17.84 -12.12 -28.20
C PHE A 151 -17.86 -13.64 -28.44
N GLU A 152 -18.06 -14.08 -29.68
CA GLU A 152 -18.07 -15.50 -30.00
C GLU A 152 -16.73 -16.18 -29.74
N THR A 153 -15.63 -15.45 -29.94
CA THR A 153 -14.29 -16.00 -29.66
C THR A 153 -14.06 -16.17 -28.15
N TYR A 154 -14.45 -15.17 -27.33
CA TYR A 154 -14.32 -15.29 -25.85
C TYR A 154 -15.06 -16.49 -25.27
N LYS A 155 -16.22 -16.86 -25.82
CA LYS A 155 -16.98 -18.04 -25.36
C LYS A 155 -16.21 -19.35 -25.52
N ASN A 156 -15.23 -19.38 -26.39
CA ASN A 156 -14.36 -20.54 -26.63
C ASN A 156 -13.03 -20.47 -25.87
N ILE A 157 -12.75 -19.39 -25.12
CA ILE A 157 -11.52 -19.21 -24.33
C ILE A 157 -11.86 -19.38 -22.84
N PRO A 158 -11.19 -20.27 -22.09
CA PRO A 158 -11.38 -20.37 -20.64
C PRO A 158 -11.21 -19.02 -19.95
N LEU A 159 -12.06 -18.68 -18.99
CA LEU A 159 -12.09 -17.38 -18.32
C LEU A 159 -10.72 -16.95 -17.78
N VAL A 160 -9.95 -17.89 -17.20
CA VAL A 160 -8.61 -17.64 -16.65
C VAL A 160 -7.55 -17.30 -17.73
N GLN A 161 -7.83 -17.58 -18.99
CA GLN A 161 -6.95 -17.28 -20.12
C GLN A 161 -7.41 -16.05 -20.92
N GLN A 162 -8.62 -15.56 -20.68
CA GLN A 162 -9.15 -14.39 -21.40
C GLN A 162 -8.32 -13.14 -21.09
N ASN A 163 -8.02 -12.36 -22.11
CA ASN A 163 -7.33 -11.08 -22.02
C ASN A 163 -8.19 -9.95 -22.57
N SER A 164 -8.34 -8.86 -21.80
CA SER A 164 -9.21 -7.73 -22.16
C SER A 164 -8.50 -6.63 -22.99
N LEU A 165 -7.18 -6.69 -23.18
CA LEU A 165 -6.42 -5.57 -23.76
C LEU A 165 -6.90 -5.22 -25.18
N PHE A 166 -7.30 -6.22 -25.98
CA PHE A 166 -7.81 -5.96 -27.33
C PHE A 166 -9.12 -5.19 -27.31
N ILE A 167 -10.14 -5.69 -26.60
CA ILE A 167 -11.43 -4.99 -26.53
C ILE A 167 -11.32 -3.62 -25.85
N ASN A 168 -10.42 -3.50 -24.86
CA ASN A 168 -10.12 -2.23 -24.20
C ASN A 168 -9.54 -1.22 -25.19
N GLY A 169 -8.60 -1.64 -26.03
CA GLY A 169 -8.02 -0.80 -27.08
C GLY A 169 -9.07 -0.34 -28.09
N ILE A 170 -9.95 -1.26 -28.55
CA ILE A 170 -11.05 -0.89 -29.45
C ILE A 170 -11.98 0.16 -28.81
N SER A 171 -12.38 -0.05 -27.55
CA SER A 171 -13.29 0.89 -26.86
C SER A 171 -12.67 2.29 -26.71
N VAL A 172 -11.40 2.36 -26.32
CA VAL A 172 -10.68 3.65 -26.21
C VAL A 172 -10.48 4.31 -27.57
N GLY A 173 -10.05 3.56 -28.59
CA GLY A 173 -9.82 4.12 -29.92
C GLY A 173 -11.10 4.55 -30.64
N THR A 174 -12.22 3.90 -30.35
CA THR A 174 -13.53 4.31 -30.91
C THR A 174 -14.01 5.63 -30.31
N ASP A 175 -13.58 5.96 -29.09
CA ASP A 175 -13.94 7.18 -28.36
C ASP A 175 -15.46 7.43 -28.33
N SER A 176 -16.24 6.38 -28.09
CA SER A 176 -17.69 6.40 -28.12
C SER A 176 -18.31 5.66 -26.94
N ASP A 177 -18.98 6.40 -26.07
CA ASP A 177 -19.72 5.83 -24.95
C ASP A 177 -20.83 4.86 -25.44
N ASP A 178 -21.47 5.15 -26.58
CA ASP A 178 -22.53 4.31 -27.13
C ASP A 178 -21.97 2.95 -27.60
N PHE A 179 -20.81 2.96 -28.26
CA PHE A 179 -20.15 1.70 -28.61
C PHE A 179 -19.73 0.93 -27.36
N THR A 180 -19.17 1.60 -26.38
CA THR A 180 -18.73 0.97 -25.13
C THR A 180 -19.93 0.37 -24.38
N ARG A 181 -21.08 1.05 -24.33
CA ARG A 181 -22.32 0.50 -23.75
C ARG A 181 -22.83 -0.70 -24.53
N LEU A 182 -22.77 -0.66 -25.85
CA LEU A 182 -23.13 -1.82 -26.70
C LEU A 182 -22.22 -3.00 -26.41
N ALA A 183 -20.90 -2.77 -26.24
CA ALA A 183 -19.93 -3.81 -25.89
C ALA A 183 -20.25 -4.41 -24.51
N ILE A 184 -20.57 -3.58 -23.51
CA ILE A 184 -21.00 -4.03 -22.19
C ILE A 184 -22.23 -4.91 -22.29
N ASP A 185 -23.30 -4.43 -22.91
CA ASP A 185 -24.56 -5.16 -23.04
C ASP A 185 -24.35 -6.52 -23.73
N LYS A 186 -23.52 -6.56 -24.77
CA LYS A 186 -23.19 -7.80 -25.47
C LYS A 186 -22.39 -8.76 -24.58
N LEU A 187 -21.35 -8.29 -23.89
CA LEU A 187 -20.47 -9.11 -23.05
C LEU A 187 -21.17 -9.60 -21.77
N LEU A 188 -22.09 -8.82 -21.20
CA LEU A 188 -22.90 -9.23 -20.05
C LEU A 188 -23.99 -10.25 -20.39
N SER A 189 -24.28 -10.51 -21.67
CA SER A 189 -25.32 -11.46 -22.09
C SER A 189 -24.93 -12.93 -21.91
N ASP A 190 -23.65 -13.23 -21.56
CA ASP A 190 -23.17 -14.60 -21.38
C ASP A 190 -22.20 -14.69 -20.17
N VAL A 191 -22.37 -15.73 -19.34
CA VAL A 191 -21.60 -15.94 -18.12
C VAL A 191 -20.07 -16.08 -18.37
N LEU A 192 -19.67 -16.53 -19.55
CA LEU A 192 -18.26 -16.68 -19.91
C LEU A 192 -17.60 -15.35 -20.29
N THR A 193 -18.37 -14.30 -20.53
CA THR A 193 -17.86 -12.99 -20.98
C THR A 193 -18.22 -11.83 -20.03
N GLU A 194 -19.06 -12.06 -19.01
CA GLU A 194 -19.58 -11.00 -18.12
C GLU A 194 -18.45 -10.20 -17.42
N VAL A 195 -17.34 -10.85 -17.02
CA VAL A 195 -16.19 -10.15 -16.41
C VAL A 195 -15.58 -9.13 -17.37
N GLN A 196 -15.51 -9.48 -18.65
CA GLN A 196 -15.01 -8.57 -19.68
C GLN A 196 -15.97 -7.39 -19.85
N GLY A 197 -17.29 -7.62 -19.78
CA GLY A 197 -18.31 -6.57 -19.79
C GLY A 197 -18.15 -5.60 -18.62
N ILE A 198 -17.99 -6.09 -17.40
CA ILE A 198 -17.75 -5.25 -16.21
C ILE A 198 -16.50 -4.38 -16.39
N ARG A 199 -15.42 -4.95 -16.92
CA ARG A 199 -14.16 -4.21 -17.17
C ARG A 199 -14.29 -3.08 -18.18
N GLN A 200 -15.28 -3.13 -19.09
CA GLN A 200 -15.52 -2.06 -20.07
C GLN A 200 -16.10 -0.79 -19.44
N LEU A 201 -16.76 -0.85 -18.27
CA LEU A 201 -17.31 0.32 -17.59
C LEU A 201 -16.31 1.45 -17.40
N ARG A 202 -15.02 1.12 -17.22
CA ARG A 202 -13.98 2.14 -17.04
C ARG A 202 -13.77 3.05 -18.24
N PHE A 203 -14.15 2.61 -19.46
CA PHE A 203 -13.94 3.35 -20.69
C PHE A 203 -15.13 4.25 -21.07
N ILE A 204 -16.27 4.17 -20.38
CA ILE A 204 -17.32 5.16 -20.52
C ILE A 204 -16.84 6.48 -19.91
N GLN A 205 -16.81 7.55 -20.70
CA GLN A 205 -16.45 8.88 -20.22
C GLN A 205 -17.61 9.55 -19.47
N GLY A 206 -18.79 9.57 -20.08
CA GLY A 206 -20.04 10.07 -19.50
C GLY A 206 -20.79 8.99 -18.71
N LYS A 207 -20.19 8.46 -17.64
CA LYS A 207 -20.79 7.45 -16.78
C LYS A 207 -22.10 7.92 -16.17
N LYS A 208 -23.12 7.04 -16.15
CA LYS A 208 -24.42 7.26 -15.54
C LYS A 208 -24.71 6.16 -14.54
N LEU A 209 -25.61 6.41 -13.60
CA LEU A 209 -26.05 5.38 -12.64
C LEU A 209 -26.55 4.11 -13.35
N ASP A 210 -27.28 4.26 -14.46
CA ASP A 210 -27.81 3.15 -15.25
C ASP A 210 -26.73 2.20 -15.77
N ASP A 211 -25.51 2.68 -16.01
CA ASP A 211 -24.39 1.84 -16.45
C ASP A 211 -23.99 0.83 -15.33
N PHE A 212 -24.18 1.22 -14.06
CA PHE A 212 -23.91 0.37 -12.90
C PHE A 212 -25.09 -0.52 -12.51
N GLU A 213 -26.32 -0.06 -12.74
CA GLU A 213 -27.53 -0.88 -12.50
C GLU A 213 -27.51 -2.17 -13.32
N LYS A 214 -26.91 -2.15 -14.52
CA LYS A 214 -26.77 -3.33 -15.39
C LYS A 214 -25.95 -4.46 -14.74
N ILE A 215 -24.98 -4.14 -13.90
CA ILE A 215 -24.08 -5.12 -13.27
C ILE A 215 -24.45 -5.42 -11.83
N LYS A 216 -25.39 -4.69 -11.24
CA LYS A 216 -25.73 -4.79 -9.82
C LYS A 216 -26.04 -6.22 -9.38
N HIS A 217 -26.85 -6.95 -10.13
CA HIS A 217 -27.19 -8.34 -9.80
C HIS A 217 -25.98 -9.25 -9.83
N LEU A 218 -25.05 -9.06 -10.78
CA LEU A 218 -23.81 -9.84 -10.87
C LEU A 218 -22.90 -9.60 -9.67
N LEU A 219 -22.81 -8.36 -9.19
CA LEU A 219 -21.99 -8.02 -8.02
C LEU A 219 -22.57 -8.53 -6.71
N ILE A 220 -23.92 -8.67 -6.63
CA ILE A 220 -24.58 -9.30 -5.48
C ILE A 220 -24.33 -10.81 -5.48
N GLU A 221 -24.42 -11.46 -6.63
CA GLU A 221 -24.20 -12.90 -6.76
C GLU A 221 -22.72 -13.29 -6.67
N LYS A 222 -21.82 -12.42 -7.17
CA LYS A 222 -20.37 -12.64 -7.30
C LYS A 222 -19.59 -11.44 -6.76
N PRO A 223 -19.52 -11.24 -5.41
CA PRO A 223 -18.85 -10.09 -4.81
C PRO A 223 -17.37 -9.94 -5.19
N GLU A 224 -16.70 -11.02 -5.58
CA GLU A 224 -15.31 -11.00 -6.07
C GLU A 224 -15.13 -10.13 -7.34
N TYR A 225 -16.21 -9.85 -8.07
CA TYR A 225 -16.15 -8.98 -9.24
C TYR A 225 -16.03 -7.49 -8.88
N LEU A 226 -16.27 -7.09 -7.63
CA LEU A 226 -16.05 -5.72 -7.16
C LEU A 226 -14.64 -5.19 -7.48
N ARG A 227 -13.62 -6.03 -7.43
CA ARG A 227 -12.24 -5.67 -7.78
C ARG A 227 -12.10 -5.10 -9.19
N ASN A 228 -13.00 -5.43 -10.11
CA ASN A 228 -12.98 -4.86 -11.47
C ASN A 228 -13.48 -3.42 -11.50
N LEU A 229 -14.05 -2.91 -10.40
CA LEU A 229 -14.52 -1.53 -10.24
C LEU A 229 -13.46 -0.60 -9.60
N GLU A 230 -12.36 -1.12 -9.05
CA GLU A 230 -11.33 -0.35 -8.32
C GLU A 230 -10.74 0.81 -9.13
N TYR A 231 -10.71 0.69 -10.46
CA TYR A 231 -10.12 1.70 -11.35
C TYR A 231 -11.14 2.61 -12.02
N LEU A 232 -12.39 2.60 -11.53
CA LEU A 232 -13.42 3.44 -12.14
C LEU A 232 -13.28 4.90 -11.70
N GLU A 233 -13.29 5.80 -12.66
CA GLU A 233 -13.39 7.24 -12.36
C GLU A 233 -14.83 7.61 -11.99
N LEU A 234 -15.24 7.33 -10.76
CA LEU A 234 -16.58 7.62 -10.26
C LEU A 234 -16.82 9.11 -9.93
N LYS A 235 -15.75 9.92 -9.89
CA LYS A 235 -15.84 11.37 -9.71
C LYS A 235 -16.70 12.08 -10.77
N VAL A 236 -16.95 11.46 -11.92
CA VAL A 236 -17.81 12.04 -12.98
C VAL A 236 -19.29 11.94 -12.66
N LEU A 237 -19.71 11.07 -11.72
CA LEU A 237 -21.10 10.95 -11.33
C LEU A 237 -21.57 12.16 -10.53
N PRO A 238 -22.81 12.66 -10.77
CA PRO A 238 -23.45 13.61 -9.87
C PRO A 238 -23.58 13.05 -8.45
N ASN A 239 -23.50 13.91 -7.42
CA ASN A 239 -23.52 13.46 -6.02
C ASN A 239 -24.74 12.60 -5.66
N ASN A 240 -25.93 12.94 -6.19
CA ASN A 240 -27.14 12.14 -5.96
C ASN A 240 -27.03 10.71 -6.53
N ASP A 241 -26.41 10.55 -7.69
CA ASP A 241 -26.22 9.23 -8.30
C ASP A 241 -25.10 8.46 -7.61
N LEU A 242 -24.05 9.15 -7.19
CA LEU A 242 -23.00 8.59 -6.37
C LEU A 242 -23.56 8.05 -5.04
N ILE A 243 -24.38 8.83 -4.33
CA ILE A 243 -25.02 8.39 -3.08
C ILE A 243 -25.86 7.11 -3.32
N LYS A 244 -26.63 7.04 -4.40
CA LYS A 244 -27.41 5.84 -4.74
C LYS A 244 -26.50 4.64 -5.02
N LEU A 245 -25.42 4.85 -5.79
CA LEU A 245 -24.42 3.81 -6.08
C LEU A 245 -23.79 3.29 -4.80
N ILE A 246 -23.33 4.17 -3.92
CA ILE A 246 -22.69 3.79 -2.66
C ILE A 246 -23.67 3.06 -1.73
N LYS A 247 -24.94 3.49 -1.67
CA LYS A 247 -25.95 2.81 -0.85
C LYS A 247 -26.11 1.34 -1.21
N TRP A 248 -26.15 0.99 -2.48
CA TRP A 248 -26.24 -0.42 -2.84
C TRP A 248 -24.86 -1.14 -2.80
N LEU A 249 -23.74 -0.47 -3.09
CA LEU A 249 -22.41 -1.06 -2.87
C LEU A 249 -22.20 -1.43 -1.40
N LYS A 250 -22.68 -0.59 -0.48
CA LYS A 250 -22.67 -0.88 0.96
C LYS A 250 -23.35 -2.21 1.30
N ASP A 251 -24.48 -2.50 0.66
CA ASP A 251 -25.24 -3.73 0.91
C ASP A 251 -24.51 -4.97 0.35
N VAL A 252 -23.66 -4.80 -0.67
CA VAL A 252 -22.83 -5.87 -1.24
C VAL A 252 -21.51 -6.04 -0.45
N ASN A 253 -20.82 -4.94 -0.23
CA ASN A 253 -19.55 -4.89 0.51
C ASN A 253 -19.33 -3.50 1.09
N TYR A 254 -19.49 -3.40 2.41
CA TYR A 254 -19.41 -2.13 3.12
C TYR A 254 -18.04 -1.48 3.03
N SER A 255 -16.99 -2.27 3.22
CA SER A 255 -15.60 -1.82 3.17
C SER A 255 -15.26 -1.22 1.80
N PHE A 256 -15.68 -1.90 0.73
CA PHE A 256 -15.48 -1.41 -0.63
C PHE A 256 -16.23 -0.11 -0.91
N ALA A 257 -17.44 0.05 -0.37
CA ALA A 257 -18.19 1.31 -0.51
C ALA A 257 -17.45 2.50 0.12
N LEU A 258 -16.85 2.32 1.29
CA LEU A 258 -16.03 3.35 1.95
C LEU A 258 -14.73 3.63 1.20
N GLU A 259 -14.08 2.60 0.65
CA GLU A 259 -12.87 2.75 -0.16
C GLU A 259 -13.15 3.61 -1.40
N VAL A 260 -14.25 3.35 -2.09
CA VAL A 260 -14.69 4.17 -3.24
C VAL A 260 -14.92 5.62 -2.84
N LEU A 261 -15.60 5.87 -1.72
CA LEU A 261 -15.81 7.24 -1.23
C LEU A 261 -14.51 7.93 -0.87
N SER A 262 -13.61 7.25 -0.19
CA SER A 262 -12.30 7.78 0.18
C SER A 262 -11.51 8.21 -1.06
N GLU A 263 -11.47 7.35 -2.07
CA GLU A 263 -10.76 7.65 -3.32
C GLU A 263 -11.35 8.87 -4.05
N ILE A 264 -12.69 9.04 -4.00
CA ILE A 264 -13.37 10.20 -4.59
C ILE A 264 -12.99 11.48 -3.84
N ILE A 265 -13.08 11.47 -2.51
CA ILE A 265 -12.77 12.65 -1.69
C ILE A 265 -11.28 13.01 -1.77
N ARG A 266 -10.39 12.01 -1.80
CA ARG A 266 -8.95 12.23 -1.97
C ARG A 266 -8.61 12.89 -3.31
N LYS A 267 -9.33 12.55 -4.39
CA LYS A 267 -9.15 13.14 -5.71
C LYS A 267 -9.87 14.47 -5.91
N ASP A 268 -10.95 14.70 -5.17
CA ASP A 268 -11.81 15.89 -5.28
C ASP A 268 -12.41 16.25 -3.91
N ASN A 269 -11.60 16.90 -3.08
CA ASN A 269 -12.01 17.32 -1.73
C ASN A 269 -13.11 18.40 -1.74
N LEU A 270 -13.37 19.04 -2.87
CA LEU A 270 -14.48 20.01 -3.00
C LEU A 270 -15.84 19.36 -2.85
N ARG A 271 -15.94 18.04 -2.98
CA ARG A 271 -17.18 17.29 -2.76
C ARG A 271 -17.49 17.03 -1.29
N TRP A 272 -16.51 17.19 -0.40
CA TRP A 272 -16.73 16.96 1.03
C TRP A 272 -17.95 17.70 1.59
N PRO A 273 -18.13 19.02 1.40
CA PRO A 273 -19.25 19.75 1.98
C PRO A 273 -20.64 19.20 1.57
N GLU A 274 -20.74 18.62 0.37
CA GLU A 274 -22.01 18.08 -0.16
C GLU A 274 -22.27 16.63 0.25
N LEU A 275 -21.21 15.87 0.55
CA LEU A 275 -21.29 14.45 0.88
C LEU A 275 -21.05 14.15 2.35
N LYS A 276 -20.61 15.11 3.15
CA LYS A 276 -20.16 14.92 4.53
C LYS A 276 -21.18 14.24 5.44
N ASP A 277 -22.45 14.64 5.39
CA ASP A 277 -23.47 14.05 6.25
C ASP A 277 -23.68 12.57 5.88
N PHE A 278 -23.77 12.28 4.59
CA PHE A 278 -23.87 10.91 4.10
C PHE A 278 -22.63 10.04 4.43
N ILE A 279 -21.42 10.61 4.34
CA ILE A 279 -20.18 9.92 4.69
C ILE A 279 -20.12 9.67 6.20
N ASN A 280 -20.48 10.66 7.01
CA ASN A 280 -20.53 10.51 8.47
C ASN A 280 -21.52 9.44 8.91
N ASP A 281 -22.71 9.37 8.28
CA ASP A 281 -23.69 8.31 8.53
C ASP A 281 -23.14 6.90 8.20
N LEU A 282 -22.15 6.81 7.32
CA LEU A 282 -21.47 5.56 7.01
C LEU A 282 -20.29 5.29 7.94
N LEU A 283 -19.53 6.29 8.35
CA LEU A 283 -18.31 6.12 9.16
C LEU A 283 -18.60 5.74 10.61
N TYR A 284 -19.65 6.31 11.21
CA TYR A 284 -19.93 6.19 12.64
C TYR A 284 -21.04 5.17 12.94
N VAL A 285 -20.79 3.90 12.56
CA VAL A 285 -21.73 2.79 12.79
C VAL A 285 -21.06 1.62 13.53
N ASP A 286 -21.75 1.09 14.53
CA ASP A 286 -21.18 0.12 15.47
C ASP A 286 -20.67 -1.18 14.84
N HIS A 287 -21.26 -1.65 13.72
CA HIS A 287 -20.81 -2.90 13.09
C HIS A 287 -19.42 -2.79 12.43
N ILE A 288 -18.94 -1.59 12.10
CA ILE A 288 -17.57 -1.38 11.60
C ILE A 288 -16.55 -1.86 12.62
N LEU A 289 -16.82 -1.72 13.90
CA LEU A 289 -15.95 -2.15 14.99
C LEU A 289 -15.69 -3.66 14.97
N SER A 290 -16.61 -4.46 14.44
CA SER A 290 -16.53 -5.93 14.42
C SER A 290 -15.91 -6.52 13.16
N GLU A 291 -15.75 -5.75 12.09
CA GLU A 291 -15.23 -6.27 10.81
C GLU A 291 -13.70 -6.23 10.73
N LYS A 292 -13.05 -7.40 10.90
CA LYS A 292 -11.59 -7.55 10.70
C LYS A 292 -11.13 -7.17 9.28
N SER A 293 -11.98 -7.38 8.27
CA SER A 293 -11.73 -7.01 6.87
C SER A 293 -11.56 -5.51 6.69
N PHE A 294 -12.27 -4.71 7.47
CA PHE A 294 -12.24 -3.26 7.43
C PHE A 294 -10.84 -2.68 7.74
N ILE A 295 -10.12 -3.28 8.68
CA ILE A 295 -8.81 -2.79 9.12
C ILE A 295 -7.69 -3.19 8.16
N ASN A 296 -7.85 -4.32 7.48
CA ASN A 296 -6.84 -4.82 6.55
C ASN A 296 -6.86 -4.15 5.16
N SER A 297 -7.99 -3.51 4.79
CA SER A 297 -8.19 -2.92 3.46
C SER A 297 -7.96 -1.39 3.40
N THR A 298 -7.56 -0.70 4.49
CA THR A 298 -8.09 0.66 4.73
C THR A 298 -7.07 1.76 4.94
N LEU A 299 -6.04 1.87 4.11
CA LEU A 299 -5.25 3.12 4.01
C LEU A 299 -6.13 4.35 3.66
N HIS A 300 -7.31 4.12 3.07
CA HIS A 300 -8.16 5.20 2.55
C HIS A 300 -9.24 5.68 3.53
N ILE A 301 -9.71 4.84 4.46
CA ILE A 301 -10.72 5.24 5.46
C ILE A 301 -10.15 6.19 6.49
N GLU A 302 -8.84 6.10 6.75
CA GLU A 302 -8.10 7.03 7.59
C GLU A 302 -8.32 8.49 7.16
N ASP A 303 -8.20 8.76 5.86
CA ASP A 303 -8.39 10.11 5.33
C ASP A 303 -9.82 10.63 5.57
N LEU A 304 -10.84 9.77 5.37
CA LEU A 304 -12.22 10.16 5.65
C LEU A 304 -12.46 10.46 7.13
N LEU A 305 -11.91 9.64 8.03
CA LEU A 305 -12.03 9.86 9.48
C LEU A 305 -11.33 11.14 9.91
N LYS A 306 -10.11 11.39 9.41
CA LYS A 306 -9.36 12.62 9.70
C LYS A 306 -10.09 13.86 9.18
N ILE A 307 -10.61 13.84 7.96
CA ILE A 307 -11.37 14.95 7.39
C ILE A 307 -12.67 15.17 8.18
N SER A 308 -13.36 14.10 8.57
CA SER A 308 -14.59 14.18 9.38
C SER A 308 -14.36 14.82 10.75
N ILE A 309 -13.28 14.44 11.45
CA ILE A 309 -12.90 15.05 12.73
C ILE A 309 -12.47 16.50 12.52
N ALA A 310 -11.66 16.80 11.49
CA ALA A 310 -11.22 18.17 11.21
C ALA A 310 -12.38 19.12 10.86
N ASP A 311 -13.42 18.62 10.18
CA ASP A 311 -14.64 19.40 9.87
C ASP A 311 -15.49 19.68 11.11
N ASN A 312 -15.60 18.71 12.03
CA ASN A 312 -16.35 18.86 13.27
C ASN A 312 -15.74 17.99 14.40
N PRO A 313 -14.79 18.55 15.18
CA PRO A 313 -14.14 17.82 16.27
C PRO A 313 -15.05 17.77 17.51
N ASP A 314 -16.06 16.91 17.49
CA ASP A 314 -16.92 16.66 18.65
C ASP A 314 -16.48 15.44 19.45
N GLN A 315 -16.90 15.41 20.72
CA GLN A 315 -16.53 14.37 21.65
C GLN A 315 -17.06 13.00 21.25
N GLU A 316 -18.26 12.89 20.68
CA GLU A 316 -18.88 11.62 20.31
C GLU A 316 -18.10 10.92 19.18
N ARG A 317 -17.64 11.68 18.18
CA ARG A 317 -16.81 11.15 17.08
C ARG A 317 -15.45 10.68 17.58
N ILE A 318 -14.81 11.47 18.43
CA ILE A 318 -13.50 11.11 19.00
C ILE A 318 -13.66 9.86 19.86
N GLU A 319 -14.68 9.79 20.72
CA GLU A 319 -14.97 8.60 21.51
C GLU A 319 -15.24 7.36 20.66
N TYR A 320 -15.98 7.51 19.57
CA TYR A 320 -16.18 6.41 18.61
C TYR A 320 -14.87 5.89 18.04
N ILE A 321 -13.97 6.78 17.62
CA ILE A 321 -12.66 6.37 17.08
C ILE A 321 -11.79 5.73 18.16
N ILE A 322 -11.82 6.26 19.39
CA ILE A 322 -11.08 5.65 20.51
C ILE A 322 -11.63 4.25 20.83
N ARG A 323 -12.94 4.05 20.81
CA ARG A 323 -13.56 2.72 20.95
C ARG A 323 -13.12 1.78 19.84
N LEU A 324 -13.04 2.25 18.61
CA LEU A 324 -12.53 1.50 17.46
C LEU A 324 -11.07 1.08 17.68
N ILE A 325 -10.21 2.02 18.06
CA ILE A 325 -8.80 1.79 18.37
C ILE A 325 -8.69 0.74 19.49
N ASN A 326 -9.40 0.93 20.60
CA ASN A 326 -9.35 0.06 21.77
C ASN A 326 -9.84 -1.36 21.47
N HIS A 327 -10.94 -1.50 20.72
CA HIS A 327 -11.48 -2.80 20.31
C HIS A 327 -10.43 -3.62 19.55
N HIS A 328 -9.66 -2.98 18.67
CA HIS A 328 -8.68 -3.65 17.83
C HIS A 328 -7.33 -3.86 18.50
N TYR A 329 -6.93 -3.01 19.45
CA TYR A 329 -5.72 -3.24 20.23
C TYR A 329 -5.88 -4.34 21.31
N ALA A 330 -7.10 -4.70 21.68
CA ALA A 330 -7.36 -5.87 22.51
C ALA A 330 -7.00 -7.19 21.78
N ASP A 331 -6.95 -7.19 20.44
CA ASP A 331 -6.52 -8.34 19.63
C ASP A 331 -5.02 -8.21 19.28
N PHE A 332 -4.17 -9.00 19.91
CA PHE A 332 -2.68 -8.97 19.83
C PHE A 332 -2.10 -8.92 18.41
N ASN A 333 -2.88 -9.33 17.41
CA ASN A 333 -2.46 -9.33 16.00
C ASN A 333 -2.43 -7.96 15.32
N PHE A 334 -2.90 -6.90 15.98
CA PHE A 334 -3.05 -5.55 15.39
C PHE A 334 -2.01 -4.52 15.84
N GLN A 335 -1.01 -4.91 16.64
CA GLN A 335 0.02 -3.98 17.17
C GLN A 335 0.83 -3.21 16.09
N ASN A 336 0.78 -3.65 14.83
CA ASN A 336 1.47 -3.01 13.70
C ASN A 336 0.49 -2.37 12.69
N ASN A 337 -0.76 -2.12 13.06
CA ASN A 337 -1.73 -1.51 12.16
C ASN A 337 -1.40 -0.02 11.97
N THR A 338 -0.94 0.33 10.76
CA THR A 338 -0.54 1.71 10.41
C THR A 338 -1.70 2.70 10.50
N LEU A 339 -2.92 2.27 10.17
CA LEU A 339 -4.13 3.09 10.26
C LEU A 339 -4.42 3.54 11.69
N LEU A 340 -4.51 2.57 12.62
CA LEU A 340 -4.83 2.86 14.01
C LEU A 340 -3.74 3.70 14.68
N ASN A 341 -2.47 3.43 14.34
CA ASN A 341 -1.34 4.22 14.79
C ASN A 341 -1.46 5.67 14.33
N SER A 342 -1.73 5.87 13.05
CA SER A 342 -1.85 7.20 12.46
C SER A 342 -3.05 7.97 12.99
N LEU A 343 -4.20 7.32 13.18
CA LEU A 343 -5.37 7.94 13.81
C LEU A 343 -5.10 8.33 15.27
N THR A 344 -4.45 7.47 16.04
CA THR A 344 -4.11 7.76 17.45
C THR A 344 -3.17 8.95 17.53
N TYR A 345 -2.12 9.00 16.70
CA TYR A 345 -1.20 10.13 16.67
C TYR A 345 -1.92 11.42 16.27
N PHE A 346 -2.73 11.38 15.23
CA PHE A 346 -3.53 12.52 14.80
C PHE A 346 -4.44 13.06 15.94
N LEU A 347 -5.14 12.17 16.64
CA LEU A 347 -5.99 12.57 17.75
C LEU A 347 -5.19 13.15 18.93
N LEU A 348 -4.05 12.56 19.29
CA LEU A 348 -3.21 13.03 20.40
C LEU A 348 -2.46 14.32 20.08
N GLU A 349 -2.06 14.54 18.83
CA GLU A 349 -1.37 15.77 18.43
C GLU A 349 -2.33 16.96 18.32
N ASP A 350 -3.42 16.78 17.56
CA ASP A 350 -4.29 17.89 17.16
C ASP A 350 -5.50 18.09 18.09
N TYR A 351 -5.95 17.03 18.79
CA TYR A 351 -7.18 17.02 19.59
C TYR A 351 -6.97 16.49 21.01
N TRP A 352 -5.81 16.76 21.62
CA TRP A 352 -5.44 16.28 22.96
C TRP A 352 -6.52 16.48 24.01
N GLU A 353 -7.08 17.68 24.11
CA GLU A 353 -8.04 18.07 25.16
C GLU A 353 -9.36 17.27 25.10
N LEU A 354 -9.72 16.77 23.92
CA LEU A 354 -10.88 15.91 23.71
C LEU A 354 -10.53 14.43 23.80
N THR A 355 -9.33 14.07 23.38
CA THR A 355 -8.87 12.68 23.23
C THR A 355 -8.35 12.09 24.52
N TRP A 356 -7.45 12.81 25.20
CA TRP A 356 -6.74 12.26 26.35
C TRP A 356 -7.64 11.95 27.53
N PRO A 357 -8.68 12.75 27.90
CA PRO A 357 -9.59 12.39 28.98
C PRO A 357 -10.26 11.02 28.77
N ILE A 358 -10.62 10.70 27.51
CA ILE A 358 -11.27 9.44 27.18
C ILE A 358 -10.24 8.29 27.18
N LEU A 359 -9.09 8.48 26.55
CA LEU A 359 -7.99 7.49 26.56
C LEU A 359 -7.49 7.22 27.98
N GLY A 360 -7.37 8.27 28.81
CA GLY A 360 -6.95 8.15 30.20
C GLY A 360 -7.91 7.29 31.02
N GLU A 361 -9.21 7.41 30.79
CA GLU A 361 -10.22 6.56 31.45
C GLU A 361 -10.08 5.08 31.06
N TYR A 362 -9.82 4.78 29.79
CA TYR A 362 -9.51 3.41 29.35
C TYR A 362 -8.25 2.86 29.99
N LEU A 363 -7.22 3.70 30.18
CA LEU A 363 -5.97 3.31 30.85
C LEU A 363 -6.14 3.09 32.35
N GLU A 364 -7.03 3.84 33.01
CA GLU A 364 -7.40 3.63 34.42
C GLU A 364 -8.04 2.25 34.63
N ASN A 365 -8.74 1.72 33.62
CA ASN A 365 -9.39 0.41 33.64
C ASN A 365 -8.49 -0.76 33.17
N GLU A 366 -7.18 -0.57 33.09
CA GLU A 366 -6.16 -1.60 32.83
C GLU A 366 -6.28 -2.33 31.47
N ILE A 367 -6.45 -1.61 30.37
CA ILE A 367 -6.46 -2.21 29.03
C ILE A 367 -5.02 -2.31 28.47
N ASP A 368 -4.39 -3.46 28.66
CA ASP A 368 -2.97 -3.70 28.37
C ASP A 368 -2.55 -3.45 26.88
N GLY A 369 -3.42 -3.74 25.93
CA GLY A 369 -3.09 -3.58 24.51
C GLY A 369 -2.83 -2.13 24.10
N LEU A 370 -3.72 -1.23 24.48
CA LEU A 370 -3.62 0.21 24.23
C LEU A 370 -2.40 0.82 24.92
N LYS A 371 -2.10 0.39 26.15
CA LYS A 371 -0.96 0.85 26.92
C LYS A 371 0.37 0.55 26.24
N ASN A 372 0.58 -0.69 25.79
CA ASN A 372 1.80 -1.10 25.10
C ASN A 372 2.01 -0.32 23.78
N PHE A 373 0.93 0.05 23.11
CA PHE A 373 0.99 0.91 21.93
C PHE A 373 1.41 2.32 22.28
N LEU A 374 0.75 2.93 23.29
CA LEU A 374 1.03 4.30 23.72
C LEU A 374 2.43 4.49 24.33
N GLU A 375 3.11 3.43 24.79
CA GLU A 375 4.52 3.48 25.19
C GLU A 375 5.48 3.98 24.09
N ARG A 376 5.07 3.87 22.83
CA ARG A 376 5.86 4.33 21.68
C ARG A 376 5.61 5.79 21.30
N TYR A 377 4.60 6.42 21.90
CA TYR A 377 4.25 7.81 21.65
C TYR A 377 5.07 8.74 22.55
N GLU A 378 5.65 9.79 21.96
CA GLU A 378 6.39 10.81 22.70
C GLU A 378 5.42 11.81 23.34
N PHE A 379 5.08 11.57 24.59
CA PHE A 379 4.17 12.43 25.33
C PHE A 379 4.83 13.75 25.74
N LYS A 380 4.07 14.84 25.71
CA LYS A 380 4.47 16.10 26.34
C LYS A 380 4.25 15.99 27.85
N ASN A 381 5.32 15.94 28.64
CA ASN A 381 5.27 15.78 30.09
C ASN A 381 4.39 16.81 30.79
N GLU A 382 4.39 18.07 30.32
CA GLU A 382 3.49 19.13 30.82
C GLU A 382 2.01 18.75 30.70
N LYS A 383 1.59 18.20 29.56
CA LYS A 383 0.19 17.81 29.35
C LYS A 383 -0.22 16.65 30.28
N LEU A 384 0.67 15.69 30.46
CA LEU A 384 0.45 14.56 31.40
C LEU A 384 0.37 15.05 32.86
N PHE A 385 1.26 15.97 33.26
CA PHE A 385 1.23 16.57 34.59
C PHE A 385 -0.07 17.31 34.85
N ASN A 386 -0.50 18.18 33.93
CA ASN A 386 -1.73 18.95 34.07
C ASN A 386 -2.94 18.02 34.17
N TRP A 387 -3.02 16.98 33.38
CA TRP A 387 -4.09 15.97 33.46
C TRP A 387 -4.07 15.19 34.77
N ALA A 388 -2.92 14.77 35.27
CA ALA A 388 -2.76 14.03 36.50
C ALA A 388 -3.16 14.90 37.73
N SER A 389 -2.89 16.22 37.67
CA SER A 389 -3.20 17.17 38.73
C SER A 389 -4.71 17.35 38.99
N LEU A 390 -5.56 16.99 38.01
CA LEU A 390 -7.02 17.04 38.18
C LEU A 390 -7.54 15.91 39.08
N GLU A 391 -6.91 14.73 39.06
CA GLU A 391 -7.30 13.55 39.85
C GLU A 391 -6.09 12.69 40.21
N PRO A 392 -5.23 13.14 41.14
CA PRO A 392 -3.93 12.56 41.38
C PRO A 392 -3.95 11.10 41.84
N ASN A 393 -4.99 10.68 42.57
CA ASN A 393 -5.05 9.35 43.17
C ASN A 393 -4.93 8.22 42.10
N ASN A 394 -5.60 8.40 40.96
CA ASN A 394 -5.60 7.42 39.88
C ASN A 394 -4.64 7.81 38.76
N ARG A 395 -4.56 9.11 38.42
CA ARG A 395 -3.89 9.59 37.22
C ARG A 395 -2.37 9.77 37.33
N ALA A 396 -1.88 10.06 38.56
CA ALA A 396 -0.44 10.25 38.78
C ALA A 396 0.39 8.99 38.40
N GLN A 397 -0.11 7.80 38.67
CA GLN A 397 0.54 6.55 38.31
C GLN A 397 0.59 6.33 36.79
N ILE A 398 -0.44 6.78 36.06
CA ILE A 398 -0.51 6.67 34.59
C ILE A 398 0.40 7.72 33.96
N ALA A 399 0.37 8.95 34.47
CA ALA A 399 1.23 10.02 33.96
C ALA A 399 2.71 9.66 34.12
N ILE A 400 3.16 9.21 35.31
CA ILE A 400 4.55 8.83 35.54
C ILE A 400 4.97 7.62 34.68
N TYR A 401 4.02 6.77 34.29
CA TYR A 401 4.29 5.64 33.41
C TYR A 401 4.66 6.09 31.99
N PHE A 402 4.01 7.12 31.45
CA PHE A 402 4.25 7.62 30.10
C PHE A 402 5.27 8.75 30.03
N MET A 403 5.54 9.45 31.12
CA MET A 403 6.54 10.54 31.17
C MET A 403 7.96 10.05 30.98
N ASP A 404 8.80 10.88 30.39
CA ASP A 404 10.23 10.78 30.55
C ASP A 404 10.59 11.14 31.99
N ILE A 405 11.35 10.27 32.65
CA ILE A 405 11.63 10.41 34.08
C ILE A 405 12.88 11.26 34.33
N TYR A 406 13.87 11.16 33.44
CA TYR A 406 15.14 11.85 33.60
C TYR A 406 15.79 12.13 32.22
N PHE A 407 16.66 13.11 32.23
CA PHE A 407 17.50 13.45 31.09
C PHE A 407 18.98 13.53 31.52
N LYS A 408 19.89 13.50 30.56
CA LYS A 408 21.30 13.77 30.79
C LYS A 408 21.54 15.28 30.73
N ASN A 409 22.13 15.84 31.76
CA ASN A 409 22.55 17.22 31.74
C ASN A 409 23.95 17.39 31.02
N GLU A 410 24.41 18.62 30.90
CA GLU A 410 25.70 18.96 30.23
C GLU A 410 26.91 18.24 30.82
N ASN A 411 26.84 17.85 32.09
CA ASN A 411 27.92 17.12 32.82
C ASN A 411 27.76 15.59 32.73
N GLU A 412 26.89 15.08 31.83
CA GLU A 412 26.52 13.67 31.66
C GLU A 412 25.90 12.99 32.92
N SER A 413 25.54 13.78 33.95
CA SER A 413 24.81 13.27 35.10
C SER A 413 23.31 13.18 34.78
N LEU A 414 22.61 12.28 35.47
CA LEU A 414 21.15 12.15 35.34
C LEU A 414 20.45 13.13 36.28
N THR A 415 19.44 13.80 35.77
CA THR A 415 18.60 14.73 36.51
C THR A 415 17.14 14.39 36.21
N PHE A 416 16.25 14.46 37.21
CA PHE A 416 14.82 14.29 36.95
C PHE A 416 14.34 15.32 35.95
N GLU A 417 13.46 14.89 35.07
CA GLU A 417 12.74 15.78 34.20
C GLU A 417 11.80 16.68 35.05
N PRO A 418 11.68 18.00 34.78
CA PRO A 418 10.99 18.93 35.67
C PRO A 418 9.56 18.55 36.03
N PHE A 419 8.77 18.04 35.08
CA PHE A 419 7.40 17.60 35.36
C PHE A 419 7.32 16.26 36.07
N ALA A 420 8.28 15.36 35.85
CA ALA A 420 8.41 14.12 36.62
C ALA A 420 8.79 14.43 38.08
N GLN A 421 9.71 15.37 38.32
CA GLN A 421 10.01 15.88 39.65
C GLN A 421 8.77 16.51 40.30
N ALA A 422 8.02 17.35 39.57
CA ALA A 422 6.82 17.97 40.06
C ALA A 422 5.73 16.94 40.48
N ILE A 423 5.58 15.83 39.74
CA ILE A 423 4.69 14.72 40.13
C ILE A 423 5.13 14.11 41.48
N ILE A 424 6.45 13.89 41.65
CA ILE A 424 7.01 13.34 42.88
C ILE A 424 6.75 14.33 44.05
N ASP A 425 7.01 15.61 43.85
CA ASP A 425 6.90 16.65 44.85
C ASP A 425 5.42 16.90 45.28
N HIS A 426 4.46 16.82 44.37
CA HIS A 426 3.07 17.10 44.64
C HIS A 426 2.25 15.86 45.06
N PHE A 427 2.61 14.69 44.52
CA PHE A 427 1.83 13.46 44.69
C PHE A 427 2.66 12.30 45.27
N GLY A 428 3.75 12.60 45.97
CA GLY A 428 4.70 11.63 46.52
C GLY A 428 4.13 10.72 47.62
N ASN A 429 2.96 11.05 48.18
CA ASN A 429 2.20 10.17 49.09
C ASN A 429 1.43 9.04 48.31
N ASN A 430 1.38 9.08 47.00
CA ASN A 430 0.69 8.08 46.18
C ASN A 430 1.60 6.83 45.96
N LYS A 431 1.33 5.76 46.71
CA LYS A 431 2.09 4.51 46.63
C LYS A 431 2.04 3.82 45.29
N LEU A 432 0.94 3.93 44.53
CA LEU A 432 0.81 3.35 43.22
C LEU A 432 1.75 4.06 42.20
N MET A 433 1.76 5.41 42.29
CA MET A 433 2.69 6.21 41.48
C MET A 433 4.14 5.88 41.81
N LEU A 434 4.55 5.80 43.07
CA LEU A 434 5.90 5.43 43.49
C LEU A 434 6.29 4.00 43.02
N ASN A 435 5.36 3.05 43.05
CA ASN A 435 5.60 1.70 42.53
C ASN A 435 5.85 1.69 41.02
N ARG A 436 5.12 2.53 40.27
CA ARG A 436 5.36 2.69 38.82
C ARG A 436 6.71 3.35 38.53
N LEU A 437 7.06 4.38 39.29
CA LEU A 437 8.38 5.02 39.22
C LEU A 437 9.50 4.02 39.54
N TYR A 438 9.31 3.18 40.57
CA TYR A 438 10.23 2.09 40.88
C TYR A 438 10.42 1.15 39.67
N SER A 439 9.33 0.71 39.06
CA SER A 439 9.40 -0.18 37.90
C SER A 439 10.15 0.44 36.72
N LYS A 440 9.90 1.73 36.42
CA LYS A 440 10.62 2.46 35.35
C LYS A 440 12.11 2.60 35.62
N LEU A 441 12.48 2.93 36.84
CA LEU A 441 13.88 3.13 37.22
C LEU A 441 14.64 1.81 37.40
N SER A 442 13.96 0.71 37.73
CA SER A 442 14.55 -0.61 37.87
C SER A 442 14.67 -1.37 36.55
N ASN A 443 13.80 -1.07 35.55
CA ASN A 443 13.88 -1.69 34.24
C ASN A 443 15.12 -1.18 33.49
N TYR A 444 15.90 -2.14 32.98
CA TYR A 444 17.12 -1.87 32.23
C TYR A 444 17.16 -2.72 30.96
N THR A 445 17.30 -2.06 29.83
CA THR A 445 17.60 -2.72 28.55
C THR A 445 19.09 -2.57 28.28
N ILE A 446 19.84 -3.66 28.28
CA ILE A 446 21.30 -3.66 28.11
C ILE A 446 21.65 -3.26 26.67
N HIS A 447 22.15 -2.05 26.49
CA HIS A 447 22.74 -1.61 25.23
C HIS A 447 24.26 -1.27 25.35
N SER A 448 24.89 -1.53 26.51
CA SER A 448 26.32 -1.24 26.73
C SER A 448 27.00 -2.31 27.60
N ALA A 449 28.31 -2.40 27.48
CA ALA A 449 29.15 -3.43 28.09
C ALA A 449 29.18 -3.41 29.65
N SER A 450 28.62 -2.39 30.32
CA SER A 450 28.53 -2.36 31.79
C SER A 450 27.33 -1.49 32.24
N ALA A 451 26.43 -2.09 33.02
CA ALA A 451 25.32 -1.40 33.68
C ALA A 451 25.75 -0.62 34.94
N GLU A 452 26.91 -0.89 35.48
CA GLU A 452 27.41 -0.31 36.74
C GLU A 452 27.35 1.22 36.71
N GLY A 453 27.87 1.83 35.64
CA GLY A 453 27.91 3.28 35.49
C GLY A 453 26.53 3.93 35.49
N LEU A 454 25.53 3.27 34.87
CA LEU A 454 24.16 3.75 34.85
C LEU A 454 23.49 3.65 36.25
N TYR A 455 23.69 2.53 36.96
CA TYR A 455 23.19 2.38 38.33
C TYR A 455 23.78 3.43 39.29
N LYS A 456 25.07 3.75 39.17
CA LYS A 456 25.70 4.84 39.93
C LYS A 456 25.03 6.18 39.65
N LYS A 457 24.87 6.56 38.39
CA LYS A 457 24.23 7.82 37.99
C LYS A 457 22.76 7.90 38.45
N ARG A 458 22.01 6.79 38.35
CA ARG A 458 20.64 6.73 38.87
C ARG A 458 20.59 6.84 40.37
N LYS A 459 21.52 6.21 41.10
CA LYS A 459 21.64 6.34 42.55
C LYS A 459 21.89 7.79 42.95
N GLU A 460 22.83 8.47 42.29
CA GLU A 460 23.14 9.88 42.55
C GLU A 460 21.90 10.78 42.37
N MET A 461 21.11 10.52 41.32
CA MET A 461 19.87 11.25 41.06
C MET A 461 18.80 11.04 42.15
N ILE A 462 18.76 9.85 42.78
CA ILE A 462 17.77 9.50 43.81
C ILE A 462 18.14 10.00 45.20
N ILE A 463 19.43 10.14 45.55
CA ILE A 463 19.90 10.55 46.87
C ILE A 463 19.15 11.82 47.41
N PRO A 464 18.96 12.88 46.64
CA PRO A 464 18.24 14.07 47.14
C PRO A 464 16.81 13.80 47.65
N LEU A 465 16.16 12.74 47.20
CA LEU A 465 14.80 12.37 47.65
C LEU A 465 14.76 11.81 49.09
N LEU A 466 15.92 11.47 49.69
CA LEU A 466 16.00 11.08 51.10
C LEU A 466 15.57 12.21 52.05
N ASP A 467 15.72 13.46 51.63
CA ASP A 467 15.32 14.64 52.39
C ASP A 467 13.95 15.20 52.04
N HIS A 468 13.18 14.47 51.22
CA HIS A 468 11.89 14.89 50.73
C HIS A 468 10.85 15.07 51.89
N GLU A 469 9.82 15.90 51.71
CA GLU A 469 8.83 16.13 52.74
C GLU A 469 7.93 14.89 53.03
N PHE A 470 7.57 14.12 51.98
CA PHE A 470 6.77 12.91 52.14
C PHE A 470 7.59 11.71 52.63
N THR A 471 7.12 11.04 53.65
CA THR A 471 7.76 9.83 54.23
C THR A 471 7.83 8.71 53.16
N GLU A 472 6.77 8.53 52.37
CA GLU A 472 6.67 7.54 51.31
C GLU A 472 7.75 7.72 50.25
N VAL A 473 8.13 8.97 49.89
CA VAL A 473 9.21 9.29 48.97
C VAL A 473 10.57 8.94 49.57
N LYS A 474 10.77 9.21 50.87
CA LYS A 474 12.04 8.80 51.56
C LYS A 474 12.18 7.28 51.57
N GLU A 475 11.12 6.56 51.90
CA GLU A 475 11.10 5.09 51.89
C GLU A 475 11.37 4.53 50.49
N PHE A 476 10.78 5.14 49.47
CA PHE A 476 11.01 4.83 48.08
C PHE A 476 12.48 5.09 47.70
N ALA A 477 13.03 6.25 48.05
CA ALA A 477 14.42 6.61 47.75
C ALA A 477 15.39 5.61 48.40
N GLN A 478 15.23 5.25 49.67
CA GLN A 478 16.04 4.27 50.34
C GLN A 478 15.95 2.89 49.63
N LYS A 479 14.78 2.42 49.31
CA LYS A 479 14.57 1.16 48.58
C LYS A 479 15.25 1.15 47.22
N MET A 480 15.24 2.26 46.49
CA MET A 480 15.92 2.40 45.19
C MET A 480 17.44 2.41 45.36
N ILE A 481 17.97 3.10 46.37
CA ILE A 481 19.40 3.10 46.68
C ILE A 481 19.88 1.68 46.97
N ASP A 482 19.17 0.97 47.86
CA ASP A 482 19.47 -0.43 48.19
C ASP A 482 19.41 -1.36 46.95
N TYR A 483 18.46 -1.10 46.06
CA TYR A 483 18.37 -1.83 44.78
C TYR A 483 19.57 -1.55 43.87
N PHE A 484 19.99 -0.28 43.74
CA PHE A 484 21.13 0.09 42.90
C PHE A 484 22.45 -0.43 43.50
N ASP A 485 22.65 -0.35 44.80
CA ASP A 485 23.85 -0.85 45.47
C ASP A 485 24.01 -2.35 45.24
N ARG A 486 22.97 -3.12 45.40
CA ARG A 486 22.99 -4.58 45.09
C ARG A 486 23.34 -4.87 43.63
N ASN A 487 22.84 -4.09 42.71
CA ASN A 487 23.12 -4.30 41.28
C ASN A 487 24.53 -3.82 40.93
N ILE A 488 25.04 -2.74 41.50
CA ILE A 488 26.44 -2.28 41.33
C ILE A 488 27.40 -3.36 41.79
N GLU A 489 27.19 -3.95 43.01
CA GLU A 489 28.02 -5.03 43.50
C GLU A 489 27.96 -6.29 42.63
N ARG A 490 26.77 -6.60 42.13
CA ARG A 490 26.59 -7.73 41.20
C ARG A 490 27.32 -7.53 39.87
N GLU A 491 27.24 -6.34 39.28
CA GLU A 491 27.93 -6.03 38.02
C GLU A 491 29.47 -6.05 38.18
N LYS A 492 30.01 -5.57 39.31
CA LYS A 492 31.43 -5.70 39.61
C LYS A 492 31.87 -7.17 39.66
N THR A 493 31.12 -8.02 40.35
CA THR A 493 31.43 -9.45 40.46
C THR A 493 31.36 -10.16 39.10
N PHE A 494 30.45 -9.74 38.20
CA PHE A 494 30.43 -10.26 36.85
C PHE A 494 31.55 -9.76 35.97
N GLY A 495 31.97 -8.48 36.11
CA GLY A 495 33.10 -7.89 35.40
C GLY A 495 34.41 -8.58 35.75
N ASP A 496 34.66 -8.79 37.03
CA ASP A 496 35.87 -9.49 37.54
C ASP A 496 35.94 -10.95 37.02
N ASN A 497 34.81 -11.63 36.89
CA ASN A 497 34.76 -12.98 36.32
C ASN A 497 35.02 -13.04 34.81
N TYR A 498 34.66 -12.00 34.06
CA TYR A 498 34.96 -11.91 32.62
C TYR A 498 36.43 -11.64 32.35
N GLU A 499 37.11 -10.84 33.21
CA GLU A 499 38.57 -10.59 33.13
C GLU A 499 39.37 -11.81 33.55
N LEU A 500 38.82 -12.70 34.35
CA LEU A 500 39.47 -13.95 34.81
C LEU A 500 39.25 -15.16 33.87
N GLY A 501 38.54 -15.00 32.75
CA GLY A 501 38.50 -15.98 31.66
C GLY A 501 37.74 -17.28 31.98
N TYR A 502 36.66 -17.21 32.78
CA TYR A 502 35.72 -18.33 32.97
C TYR A 502 34.44 -18.14 32.17
#